data_808745726db150c1f1760a1e861c1af5
#
_entry.id   808745726db150c1f1760a1e861c1af5
#
_cell.length_a   1.000
_cell.length_b   1.000
_cell.length_c   1.000
_cell.angle_alpha   90.00
_cell.angle_beta   90.00
_cell.angle_gamma   90.00
#
_symmetry.space_group_name_H-M   'P 1'
#
loop_
_entity.id
_entity.type
_entity.pdbx_description
1 polymer ?
#
loop_
_entity_poly.entity_id
_entity_poly.type
_entity_poly.pdbx_seq_one_letter_code
_entity_poly.pdbx_strand_id
1 'polypeptide(L)'
;MLTIGTQKSDRISTITNTTWAEYISLDLPSKRVSFRNGVITIVSPGRNHELIGDYIRAIIWAYCRQNNLALFPYNQTTLKEEGKEGKEPDVAYCFEIDKDKPDLAVEINLTSGSMDDLTKYQYLKIPEVWLWENNKVKFFVYRDSGYLELTISNSLPNLNSDRVTTIVNSCFGKSVLEVENYCLS
;
A
#
# COMPACT_ATOMS: atom_id res chain seq x y z
N MET A 1 -15.97 24.84 -14.58
CA MET A 1 -14.80 24.08 -15.08
C MET A 1 -13.69 24.27 -14.04
N LEU A 2 -13.56 23.35 -13.07
CA LEU A 2 -12.52 23.40 -12.04
C LEU A 2 -11.21 22.96 -12.69
N THR A 3 -10.30 23.88 -12.88
CA THR A 3 -8.92 23.58 -13.27
C THR A 3 -8.28 22.88 -12.09
N ILE A 4 -8.12 21.56 -12.18
CA ILE A 4 -7.36 20.77 -11.20
C ILE A 4 -5.93 21.29 -11.26
N GLY A 5 -5.53 21.99 -10.20
CA GLY A 5 -4.16 22.49 -10.06
C GLY A 5 -3.18 21.34 -10.24
N THR A 6 -2.02 21.66 -10.81
CA THR A 6 -0.91 20.76 -11.13
C THR A 6 -0.77 19.65 -10.07
N GLN A 7 -1.06 18.42 -10.48
CA GLN A 7 -0.85 17.22 -9.68
C GLN A 7 0.60 17.21 -9.23
N LYS A 8 0.83 17.36 -7.93
CA LYS A 8 2.15 17.09 -7.36
C LYS A 8 2.33 15.59 -7.39
N SER A 9 3.05 15.11 -8.40
CA SER A 9 3.52 13.73 -8.49
C SER A 9 4.44 13.40 -7.32
N ASP A 10 4.55 12.12 -7.00
CA ASP A 10 5.56 11.64 -6.06
C ASP A 10 6.96 12.06 -6.50
N ARG A 11 7.83 12.30 -5.53
CA ARG A 11 9.25 12.50 -5.79
C ARG A 11 10.00 11.30 -5.27
N ILE A 12 10.77 10.67 -6.15
CA ILE A 12 11.59 9.51 -5.84
C ILE A 12 13.04 9.92 -5.89
N SER A 13 13.82 9.54 -4.89
CA SER A 13 15.26 9.66 -4.87
C SER A 13 15.88 8.35 -4.39
N THR A 14 17.09 8.06 -4.86
CA THR A 14 17.83 6.85 -4.50
C THR A 14 19.20 7.19 -4.00
N ILE A 15 19.69 6.43 -3.02
CA ILE A 15 21.06 6.46 -2.53
C ILE A 15 21.66 5.07 -2.75
N THR A 16 22.74 4.99 -3.48
CA THR A 16 23.42 3.73 -3.82
C THR A 16 24.65 3.51 -2.95
N ASN A 17 25.18 2.29 -2.94
CA ASN A 17 26.33 1.88 -2.14
C ASN A 17 26.13 2.11 -0.63
N THR A 18 24.92 1.87 -0.16
CA THR A 18 24.53 2.02 1.24
C THR A 18 24.55 0.69 1.96
N THR A 19 24.69 0.76 3.28
CA THR A 19 24.66 -0.39 4.18
C THR A 19 23.29 -0.52 4.86
N TRP A 20 23.01 -1.69 5.39
CA TRP A 20 21.84 -1.92 6.23
C TRP A 20 21.82 -1.00 7.47
N ALA A 21 22.97 -0.78 8.09
CA ALA A 21 23.09 0.08 9.26
C ALA A 21 22.74 1.54 8.94
N GLU A 22 23.18 2.04 7.78
CA GLU A 22 22.79 3.38 7.30
C GLU A 22 21.28 3.48 7.07
N TYR A 23 20.68 2.47 6.42
CA TYR A 23 19.23 2.44 6.24
C TYR A 23 18.46 2.48 7.57
N ILE A 24 18.86 1.66 8.54
CA ILE A 24 18.19 1.58 9.85
C ILE A 24 18.36 2.88 10.66
N SER A 25 19.43 3.62 10.44
CA SER A 25 19.67 4.90 11.12
C SER A 25 18.92 6.09 10.50
N LEU A 26 18.30 5.90 9.34
CA LEU A 26 17.52 6.97 8.70
C LEU A 26 16.21 7.22 9.45
N ASP A 27 16.02 8.47 9.82
CA ASP A 27 14.74 9.00 10.30
C ASP A 27 14.32 10.14 9.36
N LEU A 28 13.40 9.85 8.48
CA LEU A 28 12.89 10.79 7.47
C LEU A 28 11.38 10.94 7.60
N PRO A 29 10.91 11.82 8.49
CA PRO A 29 9.48 12.05 8.69
C PRO A 29 8.74 12.35 7.38
N SER A 30 7.55 11.79 7.23
CA SER A 30 6.68 11.97 6.04
C SER A 30 7.27 11.44 4.72
N LYS A 31 8.26 10.54 4.79
CA LYS A 31 8.81 9.81 3.64
C LYS A 31 8.49 8.33 3.79
N ARG A 32 8.47 7.64 2.65
CA ARG A 32 8.50 6.17 2.62
C ARG A 32 9.90 5.76 2.22
N VAL A 33 10.51 4.93 3.02
CA VAL A 33 11.90 4.50 2.81
C VAL A 33 11.94 3.00 2.62
N SER A 34 12.69 2.56 1.62
CA SER A 34 12.93 1.12 1.41
C SER A 34 14.42 0.89 1.13
N PHE A 35 14.88 -0.31 1.47
CA PHE A 35 16.25 -0.76 1.25
C PHE A 35 16.25 -2.09 0.51
N ARG A 36 17.12 -2.20 -0.48
CA ARG A 36 17.38 -3.46 -1.19
C ARG A 36 18.76 -3.43 -1.85
N ASN A 37 19.54 -4.48 -1.63
CA ASN A 37 20.85 -4.69 -2.30
C ASN A 37 21.76 -3.44 -2.28
N GLY A 38 21.88 -2.76 -1.14
CA GLY A 38 22.71 -1.56 -1.01
C GLY A 38 22.13 -0.31 -1.65
N VAL A 39 20.84 -0.30 -1.97
CA VAL A 39 20.13 0.87 -2.48
C VAL A 39 19.02 1.26 -1.52
N ILE A 40 19.05 2.51 -1.08
CA ILE A 40 17.94 3.14 -0.35
C ILE A 40 17.10 3.91 -1.36
N THR A 41 15.80 3.64 -1.38
CA THR A 41 14.82 4.41 -2.14
C THR A 41 13.96 5.22 -1.18
N ILE A 42 13.86 6.52 -1.45
CA ILE A 42 13.09 7.47 -0.65
C ILE A 42 11.99 8.04 -1.53
N VAL A 43 10.73 7.83 -1.12
CA VAL A 43 9.55 8.37 -1.79
C VAL A 43 8.97 9.50 -0.95
N SER A 44 8.74 10.65 -1.57
CA SER A 44 7.97 11.75 -1.02
C SER A 44 6.58 11.72 -1.66
N PRO A 45 5.55 11.22 -0.97
CA PRO A 45 4.22 11.09 -1.55
C PRO A 45 3.62 12.44 -1.94
N GLY A 46 2.98 12.47 -3.10
CA GLY A 46 2.19 13.61 -3.54
C GLY A 46 0.77 13.58 -2.95
N ARG A 47 0.02 14.67 -3.10
CA ARG A 47 -1.35 14.74 -2.57
C ARG A 47 -2.28 13.65 -3.13
N ASN A 48 -2.15 13.30 -4.40
CA ASN A 48 -3.00 12.27 -5.00
C ASN A 48 -2.68 10.86 -4.46
N HIS A 49 -1.41 10.60 -4.19
CA HIS A 49 -0.96 9.38 -3.55
C HIS A 49 -1.63 9.20 -2.17
N GLU A 50 -1.53 10.22 -1.31
CA GLU A 50 -2.15 10.18 0.02
C GLU A 50 -3.68 10.05 -0.07
N LEU A 51 -4.32 10.78 -1.00
CA LEU A 51 -5.77 10.71 -1.18
C LEU A 51 -6.25 9.31 -1.60
N ILE A 52 -5.54 8.65 -2.51
CA ILE A 52 -5.84 7.27 -2.92
C ILE A 52 -5.66 6.32 -1.72
N GLY A 53 -4.59 6.50 -0.95
CA GLY A 53 -4.36 5.75 0.28
C GLY A 53 -5.52 5.87 1.26
N ASP A 54 -6.00 7.08 1.49
CA ASP A 54 -7.13 7.34 2.39
C ASP A 54 -8.43 6.71 1.86
N TYR A 55 -8.68 6.73 0.57
CA TYR A 55 -9.86 6.07 -0.02
C TYR A 55 -9.78 4.53 0.15
N ILE A 56 -8.61 3.94 -0.09
CA ILE A 56 -8.43 2.50 0.11
C ILE A 56 -8.59 2.14 1.60
N ARG A 57 -8.07 2.95 2.53
CA ARG A 57 -8.32 2.79 3.97
C ARG A 57 -9.81 2.81 4.29
N ALA A 58 -10.54 3.80 3.77
CA ALA A 58 -11.99 3.92 4.00
C ALA A 58 -12.75 2.68 3.50
N ILE A 59 -12.38 2.15 2.32
CA ILE A 59 -12.98 0.93 1.76
C ILE A 59 -12.72 -0.28 2.67
N ILE A 60 -11.47 -0.48 3.10
CA ILE A 60 -11.09 -1.58 4.00
C ILE A 60 -11.82 -1.47 5.33
N TRP A 61 -11.89 -0.28 5.92
CA TRP A 61 -12.57 -0.05 7.18
C TRP A 61 -14.08 -0.26 7.08
N ALA A 62 -14.71 0.22 5.99
CA ALA A 62 -16.14 -0.03 5.73
C ALA A 62 -16.43 -1.53 5.61
N TYR A 63 -15.57 -2.27 4.86
CA TYR A 63 -15.68 -3.72 4.75
C TYR A 63 -15.57 -4.41 6.11
N CYS A 64 -14.54 -4.08 6.89
CA CYS A 64 -14.32 -4.69 8.21
C CYS A 64 -15.48 -4.42 9.16
N ARG A 65 -16.02 -3.19 9.15
CA ARG A 65 -17.20 -2.83 9.95
C ARG A 65 -18.44 -3.62 9.56
N GLN A 66 -18.71 -3.77 8.25
CA GLN A 66 -19.85 -4.55 7.75
C GLN A 66 -19.78 -6.04 8.11
N ASN A 67 -18.56 -6.58 8.15
CA ASN A 67 -18.32 -8.01 8.39
C ASN A 67 -17.92 -8.31 9.85
N ASN A 68 -17.95 -7.30 10.73
CA ASN A 68 -17.51 -7.43 12.13
C ASN A 68 -16.10 -8.05 12.25
N LEU A 69 -15.21 -7.67 11.34
CA LEU A 69 -13.82 -8.13 11.30
C LEU A 69 -12.92 -7.14 12.04
N ALA A 70 -12.25 -7.60 13.09
CA ALA A 70 -11.26 -6.78 13.78
C ALA A 70 -10.07 -6.50 12.87
N LEU A 71 -9.63 -5.22 12.84
CA LEU A 71 -8.43 -4.83 12.10
C LEU A 71 -7.49 -4.01 12.99
N PHE A 72 -6.20 -4.23 12.80
CA PHE A 72 -5.12 -3.55 13.51
C PHE A 72 -4.23 -2.85 12.48
N PRO A 73 -4.14 -1.50 12.52
CA PRO A 73 -3.25 -0.76 11.62
C PRO A 73 -1.79 -1.11 11.85
N TYR A 74 -1.08 -1.38 10.76
CA TYR A 74 0.36 -1.66 10.76
C TYR A 74 1.15 -0.53 10.09
N ASN A 75 0.61 0.68 10.11
CA ASN A 75 1.15 1.83 9.39
C ASN A 75 2.48 2.31 9.98
N GLN A 76 3.36 2.84 9.10
CA GLN A 76 4.65 3.44 9.46
C GLN A 76 5.60 2.49 10.22
N THR A 77 5.35 1.20 10.15
CA THR A 77 6.26 0.20 10.69
C THR A 77 7.09 -0.37 9.56
N THR A 78 8.40 -0.29 9.68
CA THR A 78 9.30 -0.85 8.68
C THR A 78 9.23 -2.37 8.73
N LEU A 79 8.75 -2.99 7.67
CA LEU A 79 8.89 -4.43 7.44
C LEU A 79 10.34 -4.74 7.12
N LYS A 80 10.93 -5.74 7.79
CA LYS A 80 12.36 -6.02 7.70
C LYS A 80 12.64 -7.51 7.48
N GLU A 81 13.58 -7.78 6.59
CA GLU A 81 14.40 -8.99 6.57
C GLU A 81 15.82 -8.52 6.82
N GLU A 82 16.37 -8.78 7.99
CA GLU A 82 17.62 -8.19 8.47
C GLU A 82 18.76 -8.35 7.47
N GLY A 83 19.43 -7.24 7.16
CA GLY A 83 20.55 -7.19 6.22
C GLY A 83 20.18 -7.34 4.74
N LYS A 84 18.92 -7.55 4.39
CA LYS A 84 18.49 -7.86 3.01
C LYS A 84 17.48 -6.89 2.46
N GLU A 85 16.35 -6.72 3.15
CA GLU A 85 15.19 -6.01 2.64
C GLU A 85 14.53 -5.19 3.74
N GLY A 86 14.11 -3.97 3.41
CA GLY A 86 13.33 -3.12 4.29
C GLY A 86 12.32 -2.31 3.47
N LYS A 87 11.08 -2.24 3.95
CA LYS A 87 10.00 -1.55 3.25
C LYS A 87 8.98 -0.99 4.23
N GLU A 88 8.55 0.24 3.99
CA GLU A 88 7.42 0.87 4.67
C GLU A 88 6.23 0.89 3.71
N PRO A 89 5.17 0.12 3.97
CA PRO A 89 3.97 0.13 3.14
C PRO A 89 3.20 1.44 3.28
N ASP A 90 2.50 1.87 2.23
CA ASP A 90 1.63 3.05 2.28
C ASP A 90 0.42 2.81 3.19
N VAL A 91 -0.14 1.60 3.14
CA VAL A 91 -1.21 1.12 4.03
C VAL A 91 -0.94 -0.34 4.39
N ALA A 92 -1.12 -0.71 5.65
CA ALA A 92 -1.02 -2.12 6.03
C ALA A 92 -1.90 -2.44 7.24
N TYR A 93 -2.39 -3.69 7.30
CA TYR A 93 -3.27 -4.18 8.37
C TYR A 93 -2.99 -5.63 8.73
N CYS A 94 -3.14 -5.91 10.04
CA CYS A 94 -3.43 -7.25 10.53
C CYS A 94 -4.94 -7.38 10.73
N PHE A 95 -5.48 -8.58 10.49
CA PHE A 95 -6.89 -8.91 10.71
C PHE A 95 -7.02 -9.94 11.82
N GLU A 96 -8.16 -9.87 12.54
CA GLU A 96 -8.54 -10.71 13.68
C GLU A 96 -7.68 -10.49 14.93
N ILE A 97 -6.36 -10.57 14.82
CA ILE A 97 -5.40 -10.35 15.90
C ILE A 97 -4.25 -9.45 15.42
N ASP A 98 -3.61 -8.77 16.35
CA ASP A 98 -2.35 -8.04 16.10
C ASP A 98 -1.20 -9.02 15.89
N LYS A 99 -0.35 -8.79 14.88
CA LYS A 99 0.71 -9.71 14.43
C LYS A 99 2.00 -8.95 14.19
N ASP A 100 3.12 -9.66 14.21
CA ASP A 100 4.44 -9.12 13.88
C ASP A 100 4.60 -8.74 12.38
N LYS A 101 3.74 -9.26 11.52
CA LYS A 101 3.67 -8.93 10.10
C LYS A 101 2.23 -8.73 9.66
N PRO A 102 1.95 -7.78 8.78
CA PRO A 102 0.59 -7.54 8.30
C PRO A 102 0.11 -8.68 7.41
N ASP A 103 -1.20 -8.89 7.40
CA ASP A 103 -1.88 -9.80 6.47
C ASP A 103 -2.03 -9.18 5.09
N LEU A 104 -2.16 -7.84 5.05
CA LEU A 104 -2.34 -7.05 3.84
C LEU A 104 -1.43 -5.83 3.86
N ALA A 105 -0.70 -5.63 2.77
CA ALA A 105 -0.01 -4.37 2.46
C ALA A 105 -0.59 -3.76 1.18
N VAL A 106 -0.63 -2.44 1.12
CA VAL A 106 -1.07 -1.68 -0.06
C VAL A 106 0.03 -0.72 -0.47
N GLU A 107 0.32 -0.68 -1.77
CA GLU A 107 1.24 0.25 -2.39
C GLU A 107 0.55 1.08 -3.46
N ILE A 108 0.88 2.36 -3.50
CA ILE A 108 0.33 3.32 -4.44
C ILE A 108 1.43 3.81 -5.35
N ASN A 109 1.43 3.33 -6.59
CA ASN A 109 2.43 3.66 -7.60
C ASN A 109 1.82 4.59 -8.65
N LEU A 110 2.10 5.89 -8.55
CA LEU A 110 1.65 6.89 -9.53
C LEU A 110 2.62 7.05 -10.71
N THR A 111 3.86 6.62 -10.57
CA THR A 111 4.93 6.88 -11.55
C THR A 111 5.58 5.66 -12.17
N SER A 112 5.49 4.49 -11.58
CA SER A 112 6.03 3.19 -12.00
C SER A 112 6.85 2.51 -10.88
N GLY A 113 6.96 1.19 -10.90
CA GLY A 113 7.77 0.45 -9.91
C GLY A 113 7.10 -0.78 -9.30
N SER A 114 5.87 -1.09 -9.68
CA SER A 114 5.03 -2.11 -9.09
C SER A 114 5.67 -3.51 -8.98
N MET A 115 6.42 -3.92 -9.99
CA MET A 115 7.07 -5.24 -9.99
C MET A 115 8.25 -5.31 -9.03
N ASP A 116 9.00 -4.21 -8.85
CA ASP A 116 10.07 -4.14 -7.86
C ASP A 116 9.51 -4.19 -6.43
N ASP A 117 8.38 -3.54 -6.20
CA ASP A 117 7.68 -3.61 -4.91
C ASP A 117 7.20 -5.03 -4.59
N LEU A 118 6.57 -5.72 -5.54
CA LEU A 118 6.19 -7.13 -5.33
C LEU A 118 7.39 -8.01 -4.97
N THR A 119 8.54 -7.79 -5.60
CA THR A 119 9.75 -8.54 -5.27
C THR A 119 10.20 -8.28 -3.83
N LYS A 120 10.14 -7.02 -3.37
CA LYS A 120 10.43 -6.68 -1.97
C LYS A 120 9.49 -7.40 -1.01
N TYR A 121 8.17 -7.34 -1.27
CA TYR A 121 7.18 -8.02 -0.46
C TYR A 121 7.30 -9.55 -0.48
N GLN A 122 7.79 -10.13 -1.57
CA GLN A 122 8.09 -11.57 -1.65
C GLN A 122 9.15 -12.00 -0.64
N TYR A 123 10.24 -11.21 -0.50
CA TYR A 123 11.25 -11.46 0.53
C TYR A 123 10.68 -11.32 1.94
N LEU A 124 9.81 -10.35 2.15
CA LEU A 124 9.15 -10.11 3.44
C LEU A 124 8.03 -11.13 3.72
N LYS A 125 7.62 -11.93 2.72
CA LYS A 125 6.56 -12.97 2.79
C LYS A 125 5.22 -12.41 3.27
N ILE A 126 4.84 -11.25 2.75
CA ILE A 126 3.54 -10.65 3.08
C ILE A 126 2.43 -11.45 2.38
N PRO A 127 1.40 -11.92 3.10
CA PRO A 127 0.39 -12.82 2.55
C PRO A 127 -0.38 -12.24 1.36
N GLU A 128 -0.72 -10.96 1.42
CA GLU A 128 -1.44 -10.28 0.35
C GLU A 128 -0.90 -8.86 0.14
N VAL A 129 -0.76 -8.46 -1.13
CA VAL A 129 -0.34 -7.12 -1.52
C VAL A 129 -1.32 -6.56 -2.55
N TRP A 130 -1.80 -5.36 -2.32
CA TRP A 130 -2.56 -4.59 -3.31
C TRP A 130 -1.65 -3.54 -3.92
N LEU A 131 -1.62 -3.48 -5.25
CA LEU A 131 -0.89 -2.44 -5.98
C LEU A 131 -1.86 -1.54 -6.72
N TRP A 132 -1.85 -0.25 -6.38
CA TRP A 132 -2.52 0.77 -7.19
C TRP A 132 -1.55 1.30 -8.24
N GLU A 133 -1.88 1.09 -9.49
CA GLU A 133 -1.09 1.52 -10.64
C GLU A 133 -2.00 1.81 -11.83
N ASN A 134 -1.70 2.85 -12.61
CA ASN A 134 -2.47 3.21 -13.82
C ASN A 134 -3.99 3.33 -13.55
N ASN A 135 -4.36 3.95 -12.44
CA ASN A 135 -5.75 4.12 -11.97
C ASN A 135 -6.51 2.80 -11.76
N LYS A 136 -5.81 1.73 -11.44
CA LYS A 136 -6.37 0.42 -11.09
C LYS A 136 -5.67 -0.17 -9.89
N VAL A 137 -6.43 -0.88 -9.07
CA VAL A 137 -5.86 -1.75 -8.06
C VAL A 137 -5.79 -3.18 -8.57
N LYS A 138 -4.70 -3.86 -8.27
CA LYS A 138 -4.50 -5.29 -8.50
C LYS A 138 -4.21 -5.97 -7.18
N PHE A 139 -4.75 -7.15 -6.96
CA PHE A 139 -4.54 -7.94 -5.77
C PHE A 139 -3.57 -9.07 -6.06
N PHE A 140 -2.55 -9.21 -5.22
CA PHE A 140 -1.52 -10.22 -5.34
C PHE A 140 -1.45 -11.04 -4.06
N VAL A 141 -1.58 -12.34 -4.15
CA VAL A 141 -1.54 -13.26 -3.01
C VAL A 141 -0.28 -14.12 -3.09
N TYR A 142 0.46 -14.18 -1.98
CA TYR A 142 1.67 -14.98 -1.89
C TYR A 142 1.32 -16.47 -1.86
N ARG A 143 1.92 -17.22 -2.79
CA ARG A 143 1.79 -18.68 -2.88
C ARG A 143 3.15 -19.31 -3.17
N ASP A 144 3.49 -20.35 -2.44
CA ASP A 144 4.71 -21.13 -2.60
C ASP A 144 5.99 -20.26 -2.68
N SER A 145 6.33 -19.74 -3.83
CA SER A 145 7.55 -18.96 -4.07
C SER A 145 7.31 -17.62 -4.76
N GLY A 146 6.06 -17.17 -4.88
CA GLY A 146 5.77 -15.91 -5.59
C GLY A 146 4.35 -15.41 -5.40
N TYR A 147 4.06 -14.30 -6.05
CA TYR A 147 2.74 -13.69 -6.04
C TYR A 147 1.91 -14.11 -7.25
N LEU A 148 0.65 -14.44 -6.98
CA LEU A 148 -0.39 -14.71 -7.98
C LEU A 148 -1.39 -13.55 -7.96
N GLU A 149 -1.67 -12.98 -9.13
CA GLU A 149 -2.74 -11.97 -9.27
C GLU A 149 -4.11 -12.62 -9.18
N LEU A 150 -4.98 -12.09 -8.32
CA LEU A 150 -6.35 -12.52 -8.11
C LEU A 150 -7.30 -11.34 -8.23
N THR A 151 -8.52 -11.59 -8.67
CA THR A 151 -9.59 -10.56 -8.73
C THR A 151 -10.32 -10.39 -7.40
N ILE A 152 -10.32 -11.42 -6.56
CA ILE A 152 -10.95 -11.40 -5.23
C ILE A 152 -9.86 -11.41 -4.17
N SER A 153 -9.98 -10.54 -3.16
CA SER A 153 -9.07 -10.50 -2.03
C SER A 153 -9.12 -11.80 -1.23
N ASN A 154 -7.96 -12.28 -0.83
CA ASN A 154 -7.86 -13.44 0.05
C ASN A 154 -8.10 -13.05 1.51
N SER A 155 -7.61 -11.89 1.93
CA SER A 155 -7.76 -11.37 3.31
C SER A 155 -9.14 -10.78 3.57
N LEU A 156 -9.80 -10.25 2.53
CA LEU A 156 -11.12 -9.62 2.58
C LEU A 156 -12.07 -10.28 1.55
N PRO A 157 -12.55 -11.51 1.83
CA PRO A 157 -13.38 -12.27 0.91
C PRO A 157 -14.60 -11.48 0.42
N ASN A 158 -14.96 -11.65 -0.85
CA ASN A 158 -16.00 -10.90 -1.58
C ASN A 158 -15.62 -9.46 -1.96
N LEU A 159 -14.47 -8.93 -1.56
CA LEU A 159 -13.96 -7.68 -2.08
C LEU A 159 -13.23 -7.92 -3.40
N ASN A 160 -13.70 -7.24 -4.44
CA ASN A 160 -13.22 -7.42 -5.82
C ASN A 160 -12.36 -6.22 -6.24
N SER A 161 -11.24 -6.46 -6.93
CA SER A 161 -10.32 -5.42 -7.36
C SER A 161 -10.95 -4.39 -8.32
N ASP A 162 -11.84 -4.82 -9.22
CA ASP A 162 -12.56 -3.91 -10.12
C ASP A 162 -13.53 -3.01 -9.35
N ARG A 163 -14.21 -3.56 -8.32
CA ARG A 163 -15.08 -2.76 -7.45
C ARG A 163 -14.28 -1.71 -6.69
N VAL A 164 -13.16 -2.07 -6.07
CA VAL A 164 -12.26 -1.12 -5.38
C VAL A 164 -11.77 -0.05 -6.34
N THR A 165 -11.32 -0.45 -7.53
CA THR A 165 -10.90 0.47 -8.60
C THR A 165 -12.02 1.47 -8.96
N THR A 166 -13.24 0.98 -9.14
CA THR A 166 -14.40 1.79 -9.49
C THR A 166 -14.71 2.80 -8.38
N ILE A 167 -14.73 2.36 -7.12
CA ILE A 167 -15.01 3.24 -5.98
C ILE A 167 -13.96 4.35 -5.89
N VAL A 168 -12.66 4.02 -5.90
CA VAL A 168 -11.59 5.01 -5.80
C VAL A 168 -11.68 6.04 -6.92
N ASN A 169 -11.87 5.61 -8.17
CA ASN A 169 -11.97 6.52 -9.31
C ASN A 169 -13.24 7.39 -9.28
N SER A 170 -14.38 6.82 -8.88
CA SER A 170 -15.66 7.54 -8.81
C SER A 170 -15.71 8.57 -7.67
N CYS A 171 -14.95 8.30 -6.60
CA CYS A 171 -14.88 9.16 -5.42
C CYS A 171 -13.71 10.15 -5.47
N PHE A 172 -12.89 10.14 -6.52
CA PHE A 172 -11.72 11.00 -6.59
C PHE A 172 -12.08 12.48 -6.45
N GLY A 173 -11.49 13.13 -5.45
CA GLY A 173 -11.80 14.52 -5.10
C GLY A 173 -13.00 14.71 -4.17
N LYS A 174 -13.69 13.64 -3.78
CA LYS A 174 -14.75 13.66 -2.77
C LYS A 174 -14.19 13.49 -1.36
N SER A 175 -15.05 13.65 -0.35
CA SER A 175 -14.67 13.41 1.04
C SER A 175 -14.56 11.90 1.33
N VAL A 176 -13.77 11.53 2.34
CA VAL A 176 -13.65 10.14 2.82
C VAL A 176 -15.01 9.60 3.28
N LEU A 177 -15.87 10.44 3.87
CA LEU A 177 -17.22 10.07 4.28
C LEU A 177 -18.09 9.66 3.07
N GLU A 178 -17.96 10.33 1.93
CA GLU A 178 -18.67 9.94 0.71
C GLU A 178 -18.19 8.59 0.18
N VAL A 179 -16.88 8.28 0.32
CA VAL A 179 -16.34 6.95 -0.02
C VAL A 179 -16.96 5.87 0.88
N GLU A 180 -16.98 6.09 2.18
CA GLU A 180 -17.61 5.14 3.12
C GLU A 180 -19.08 4.91 2.79
N ASN A 181 -19.85 5.96 2.55
CA ASN A 181 -21.26 5.85 2.19
C ASN A 181 -21.46 5.06 0.88
N TYR A 182 -20.59 5.24 -0.10
CA TYR A 182 -20.61 4.48 -1.35
C TYR A 182 -20.30 3.00 -1.15
N CYS A 183 -19.46 2.65 -0.17
CA CYS A 183 -19.16 1.27 0.17
C CYS A 183 -20.31 0.58 0.91
N LEU A 184 -21.11 1.35 1.67
CA LEU A 184 -22.21 0.85 2.49
C LEU A 184 -23.53 0.71 1.70
N SER A 185 -23.62 1.29 0.51
CA SER A 185 -24.74 1.18 -0.43
C SER A 185 -24.61 -0.03 -1.35
#